data_1b8e1dfe842fcb734c9138184ca9cc2c
#
_entry.id   1b8e1dfe842fcb734c9138184ca9cc2c
#
_cell.length_a   1.000
_cell.length_b   1.000
_cell.length_c   1.000
_cell.angle_alpha   90.00
_cell.angle_beta   90.00
_cell.angle_gamma   90.00
#
_symmetry.space_group_name_H-M   'P 1'
#
loop_
_entity.id
_entity.type
_entity.pdbx_description
1 polymer ?
#
loop_
_entity_poly.entity_id
_entity_poly.type
_entity_poly.pdbx_seq_one_letter_code
_entity_poly.pdbx_strand_id
1 'polypeptide(L)'
;GFGIAMHTLDGGRIGIAAQALGLAEGALETTINYVKERKQFGRSIAQFQNTQFQLADMATKVEAAKLLVYKAAMKKAQYQQDHKTSYSVEAAMAKLCAAEVAMEVTTKCVQLHGGYGYIKEYDVERMMRDAKITEIYEGTSEVQRMVISANLLK
;
A
#
# COMPACT_ATOMS: atom_id res chain seq x y z
N GLY A 1 -9.84 -25.64 -15.18
CA GLY A 1 -10.73 -24.91 -14.25
C GLY A 1 -10.03 -24.29 -13.06
N PHE A 2 -9.81 -25.03 -11.98
CA PHE A 2 -9.29 -24.46 -10.72
C PHE A 2 -7.90 -23.80 -10.84
N GLY A 3 -6.97 -24.42 -11.55
CA GLY A 3 -5.64 -23.84 -11.77
C GLY A 3 -5.67 -22.52 -12.55
N ILE A 4 -6.55 -22.37 -13.54
CA ILE A 4 -6.74 -21.13 -14.30
C ILE A 4 -7.29 -20.04 -13.39
N ALA A 5 -8.27 -20.35 -12.54
CA ALA A 5 -8.85 -19.40 -11.60
C ALA A 5 -7.79 -18.88 -10.59
N MET A 6 -6.94 -19.77 -10.04
CA MET A 6 -5.86 -19.38 -9.13
C MET A 6 -4.83 -18.46 -9.80
N HIS A 7 -4.47 -18.74 -11.05
CA HIS A 7 -3.55 -17.89 -11.82
C HIS A 7 -4.11 -16.50 -12.09
N THR A 8 -5.41 -16.42 -12.39
CA THR A 8 -6.11 -15.14 -12.58
C THR A 8 -6.11 -14.33 -11.29
N LEU A 9 -6.36 -14.97 -10.14
CA LEU A 9 -6.32 -14.35 -8.83
C LEU A 9 -4.91 -13.83 -8.47
N ASP A 10 -3.85 -14.59 -8.76
CA ASP A 10 -2.48 -14.13 -8.49
C ASP A 10 -2.11 -12.88 -9.31
N GLY A 11 -2.58 -12.81 -10.56
CA GLY A 11 -2.44 -11.62 -11.39
C GLY A 11 -3.22 -10.42 -10.84
N GLY A 12 -4.45 -10.64 -10.36
CA GLY A 12 -5.29 -9.65 -9.72
C GLY A 12 -4.68 -9.10 -8.43
N ARG A 13 -4.09 -9.96 -7.59
CA ARG A 13 -3.39 -9.56 -6.36
C ARG A 13 -2.28 -8.54 -6.61
N ILE A 14 -1.48 -8.72 -7.66
CA ILE A 14 -0.43 -7.77 -8.04
C ILE A 14 -1.05 -6.44 -8.47
N GLY A 15 -2.15 -6.46 -9.22
CA GLY A 15 -2.88 -5.26 -9.62
C GLY A 15 -3.38 -4.45 -8.42
N ILE A 16 -3.98 -5.13 -7.42
CA ILE A 16 -4.43 -4.48 -6.19
C ILE A 16 -3.26 -4.00 -5.34
N ALA A 17 -2.17 -4.74 -5.27
CA ALA A 17 -0.95 -4.30 -4.59
C ALA A 17 -0.41 -2.99 -5.22
N ALA A 18 -0.40 -2.89 -6.53
CA ALA A 18 0.01 -1.67 -7.24
C ALA A 18 -0.95 -0.50 -6.99
N GLN A 19 -2.26 -0.75 -6.95
CA GLN A 19 -3.27 0.26 -6.59
C GLN A 19 -3.06 0.77 -5.16
N ALA A 20 -2.89 -0.12 -4.20
CA ALA A 20 -2.63 0.23 -2.80
C ALA A 20 -1.33 1.04 -2.65
N LEU A 21 -0.26 0.63 -3.33
CA LEU A 21 1.01 1.37 -3.36
C LEU A 21 0.82 2.79 -3.91
N GLY A 22 0.10 2.94 -5.02
CA GLY A 22 -0.17 4.26 -5.61
C GLY A 22 -0.97 5.17 -4.67
N LEU A 23 -1.94 4.63 -3.92
CA LEU A 23 -2.67 5.37 -2.89
C LEU A 23 -1.74 5.85 -1.76
N ALA A 24 -0.86 4.97 -1.28
CA ALA A 24 0.11 5.32 -0.24
C ALA A 24 1.11 6.39 -0.70
N GLU A 25 1.67 6.24 -1.90
CA GLU A 25 2.60 7.21 -2.50
C GLU A 25 1.92 8.58 -2.68
N GLY A 26 0.73 8.60 -3.29
CA GLY A 26 -0.02 9.83 -3.55
C GLY A 26 -0.44 10.56 -2.26
N ALA A 27 -0.91 9.84 -1.25
CA ALA A 27 -1.26 10.41 0.04
C ALA A 27 -0.04 11.00 0.76
N LEU A 28 1.08 10.30 0.72
CA LEU A 28 2.34 10.77 1.33
C LEU A 28 2.84 12.03 0.63
N GLU A 29 2.89 12.06 -0.69
CA GLU A 29 3.32 13.24 -1.48
C GLU A 29 2.42 14.45 -1.21
N THR A 30 1.11 14.26 -1.25
CA THR A 30 0.13 15.31 -0.92
C THR A 30 0.35 15.86 0.49
N THR A 31 0.61 14.98 1.45
CA THR A 31 0.83 15.36 2.85
C THR A 31 2.15 16.09 3.04
N ILE A 32 3.23 15.66 2.37
CA ILE A 32 4.53 16.36 2.41
C ILE A 32 4.37 17.81 1.93
N ASN A 33 3.64 18.04 0.86
CA ASN A 33 3.39 19.39 0.36
C ASN A 33 2.54 20.20 1.35
N TYR A 34 1.48 19.62 1.87
CA TYR A 34 0.61 20.27 2.85
C TYR A 34 1.37 20.71 4.10
N VAL A 35 2.16 19.84 4.73
CA VAL A 35 2.86 20.17 5.98
C VAL A 35 3.97 21.20 5.81
N LYS A 36 4.52 21.37 4.60
CA LYS A 36 5.48 22.44 4.27
C LYS A 36 4.80 23.81 4.25
N GLU A 37 3.57 23.89 3.76
CA GLU A 37 2.83 25.13 3.60
C GLU A 37 2.02 25.51 4.86
N ARG A 38 1.37 24.54 5.48
CA ARG A 38 0.51 24.74 6.65
C ARG A 38 1.32 25.20 7.87
N LYS A 39 0.89 26.30 8.48
CA LYS A 39 1.52 26.86 9.68
C LYS A 39 0.60 26.75 10.88
N GLN A 40 1.14 26.36 12.01
CA GLN A 40 0.52 26.39 13.34
C GLN A 40 1.60 26.65 14.40
N PHE A 41 1.22 27.31 15.50
CA PHE A 41 2.15 27.64 16.58
C PHE A 41 3.39 28.43 16.09
N GLY A 42 3.19 29.34 15.12
CA GLY A 42 4.22 30.22 14.60
C GLY A 42 5.21 29.60 13.61
N ARG A 43 5.02 28.34 13.18
CA ARG A 43 5.92 27.66 12.23
C ARG A 43 5.19 26.66 11.35
N SER A 44 5.83 26.19 10.28
CA SER A 44 5.23 25.16 9.44
C SER A 44 5.13 23.83 10.18
N ILE A 45 4.12 23.02 9.83
CA ILE A 45 3.94 21.68 10.43
C ILE A 45 5.16 20.79 10.18
N ALA A 46 5.84 20.95 9.05
CA ALA A 46 7.06 20.21 8.70
C ALA A 46 8.25 20.46 9.68
N GLN A 47 8.20 21.53 10.46
CA GLN A 47 9.28 21.86 11.43
C GLN A 47 9.10 21.15 12.79
N PHE A 48 8.00 20.45 13.01
CA PHE A 48 7.81 19.66 14.22
C PHE A 48 8.46 18.29 14.07
N GLN A 49 9.31 17.92 15.04
CA GLN A 49 10.05 16.65 15.00
C GLN A 49 9.14 15.43 14.87
N ASN A 50 8.00 15.42 15.57
CA ASN A 50 7.02 14.34 15.45
C ASN A 50 6.49 14.18 14.01
N THR A 51 6.24 15.29 13.31
CA THR A 51 5.83 15.25 11.89
C THR A 51 6.95 14.66 11.03
N GLN A 52 8.19 15.08 11.25
CA GLN A 52 9.35 14.58 10.52
C GLN A 52 9.53 13.06 10.70
N PHE A 53 9.39 12.57 11.93
CA PHE A 53 9.48 11.14 12.21
C PHE A 53 8.36 10.34 11.55
N GLN A 54 7.12 10.82 11.61
CA GLN A 54 6.01 10.15 10.94
C GLN A 54 6.19 10.10 9.42
N LEU A 55 6.69 11.18 8.80
CA LEU A 55 6.99 11.20 7.36
C LEU A 55 8.11 10.20 7.00
N ALA A 56 9.16 10.12 7.81
CA ALA A 56 10.26 9.17 7.60
C ALA A 56 9.78 7.71 7.71
N ASP A 57 8.97 7.39 8.71
CA ASP A 57 8.39 6.06 8.90
C ASP A 57 7.49 5.67 7.73
N MET A 58 6.61 6.58 7.30
CA MET A 58 5.72 6.36 6.16
C MET A 58 6.52 6.14 4.87
N ALA A 59 7.52 6.98 4.59
CA ALA A 59 8.36 6.85 3.39
C ALA A 59 9.10 5.51 3.37
N THR A 60 9.63 5.07 4.51
CA THR A 60 10.32 3.77 4.63
C THR A 60 9.37 2.60 4.34
N LYS A 61 8.15 2.63 4.88
CA LYS A 61 7.15 1.58 4.65
C LYS A 61 6.66 1.55 3.20
N VAL A 62 6.44 2.71 2.61
CA VAL A 62 6.06 2.82 1.20
C VAL A 62 7.14 2.23 0.29
N GLU A 63 8.41 2.53 0.55
CA GLU A 63 9.52 1.97 -0.23
C GLU A 63 9.62 0.44 -0.07
N ALA A 64 9.45 -0.08 1.15
CA ALA A 64 9.42 -1.53 1.38
C ALA A 64 8.27 -2.21 0.61
N ALA A 65 7.06 -1.63 0.64
CA ALA A 65 5.92 -2.14 -0.13
C ALA A 65 6.19 -2.10 -1.64
N LYS A 66 6.79 -1.02 -2.14
CA LYS A 66 7.17 -0.86 -3.55
C LYS A 66 8.11 -1.96 -4.02
N LEU A 67 9.13 -2.27 -3.25
CA LEU A 67 10.08 -3.35 -3.58
C LEU A 67 9.38 -4.71 -3.65
N LEU A 68 8.42 -5.00 -2.77
CA LEU A 68 7.63 -6.24 -2.83
C LEU A 68 6.72 -6.29 -4.06
N VAL A 69 6.06 -5.18 -4.40
CA VAL A 69 5.22 -5.09 -5.60
C VAL A 69 6.04 -5.33 -6.86
N TYR A 70 7.19 -4.70 -6.98
CA TYR A 70 8.08 -4.86 -8.13
C TYR A 70 8.64 -6.28 -8.21
N LYS A 71 9.03 -6.88 -7.09
CA LYS A 71 9.45 -8.29 -7.04
C LYS A 71 8.36 -9.23 -7.56
N ALA A 72 7.12 -9.03 -7.14
CA ALA A 72 5.98 -9.83 -7.59
C ALA A 72 5.75 -9.65 -9.10
N ALA A 73 5.81 -8.43 -9.60
CA ALA A 73 5.67 -8.13 -11.03
C ALA A 73 6.77 -8.79 -11.88
N MET A 74 8.03 -8.74 -11.43
CA MET A 74 9.15 -9.41 -12.09
C MET A 74 8.98 -10.94 -12.12
N LYS A 75 8.53 -11.53 -11.02
CA LYS A 75 8.25 -12.98 -10.94
C LYS A 75 7.12 -13.39 -11.89
N LYS A 76 6.07 -12.57 -11.99
CA LYS A 76 5.00 -12.79 -12.96
C LYS A 76 5.52 -12.73 -14.41
N ALA A 77 6.38 -11.75 -14.73
CA ALA A 77 7.00 -11.64 -16.06
C ALA A 77 7.86 -12.86 -16.37
N GLN A 78 8.62 -13.38 -15.40
CA GLN A 78 9.41 -14.61 -15.56
C GLN A 78 8.50 -15.81 -15.83
N TYR A 79 7.40 -15.96 -15.08
CA TYR A 79 6.41 -17.01 -15.33
C TYR A 79 5.84 -16.95 -16.76
N GLN A 80 5.59 -15.75 -17.29
CA GLN A 80 5.08 -15.59 -18.66
C GLN A 80 6.07 -16.11 -19.72
N GLN A 81 7.37 -16.16 -19.40
CA GLN A 81 8.41 -16.68 -20.29
C GLN A 81 8.62 -18.19 -20.15
N ASP A 82 8.67 -18.70 -18.91
CA ASP A 82 9.08 -20.08 -18.63
C ASP A 82 7.92 -21.03 -18.29
N HIS A 83 6.75 -20.49 -17.91
CA HIS A 83 5.58 -21.22 -17.42
C HIS A 83 5.86 -22.19 -16.25
N LYS A 84 6.97 -21.99 -15.53
CA LYS A 84 7.43 -22.85 -14.44
C LYS A 84 7.60 -22.10 -13.13
N THR A 85 8.04 -20.85 -13.19
CA THR A 85 8.29 -20.02 -12.02
C THR A 85 6.98 -19.60 -11.37
N SER A 86 6.67 -20.13 -10.18
CA SER A 86 5.49 -19.64 -9.41
C SER A 86 5.74 -18.25 -8.87
N TYR A 87 4.69 -17.42 -8.82
CA TYR A 87 4.71 -16.08 -8.25
C TYR A 87 3.59 -15.85 -7.21
N SER A 88 2.88 -16.92 -6.83
CA SER A 88 1.73 -16.83 -5.91
C SER A 88 2.11 -16.27 -4.55
N VAL A 89 3.25 -16.66 -4.00
CA VAL A 89 3.72 -16.19 -2.69
C VAL A 89 4.11 -14.73 -2.75
N GLU A 90 4.87 -14.34 -3.76
CA GLU A 90 5.27 -12.94 -3.97
C GLU A 90 4.06 -12.04 -4.21
N ALA A 91 3.07 -12.50 -4.98
CA ALA A 91 1.82 -11.77 -5.20
C ALA A 91 1.04 -11.58 -3.89
N ALA A 92 0.93 -12.63 -3.07
CA ALA A 92 0.28 -12.55 -1.77
C ALA A 92 1.02 -11.64 -0.79
N MET A 93 2.35 -11.72 -0.72
CA MET A 93 3.18 -10.83 0.12
C MET A 93 3.05 -9.36 -0.31
N ALA A 94 3.12 -9.10 -1.61
CA ALA A 94 2.99 -7.75 -2.15
C ALA A 94 1.62 -7.15 -1.81
N LYS A 95 0.53 -7.91 -2.03
CA LYS A 95 -0.83 -7.46 -1.77
C LYS A 95 -1.06 -7.23 -0.28
N LEU A 96 -0.63 -8.14 0.58
CA LEU A 96 -0.74 -8.00 2.03
C LEU A 96 -0.01 -6.74 2.52
N CYS A 97 1.26 -6.60 2.18
CA CYS A 97 2.09 -5.48 2.64
C CYS A 97 1.58 -4.15 2.09
N ALA A 98 1.34 -4.05 0.79
CA ALA A 98 0.91 -2.79 0.17
C ALA A 98 -0.45 -2.32 0.69
N ALA A 99 -1.42 -3.23 0.91
CA ALA A 99 -2.73 -2.88 1.44
C ALA A 99 -2.65 -2.37 2.89
N GLU A 100 -1.89 -3.03 3.76
CA GLU A 100 -1.71 -2.61 5.15
C GLU A 100 -0.94 -1.28 5.23
N VAL A 101 0.10 -1.11 4.42
CA VAL A 101 0.85 0.16 4.33
C VAL A 101 -0.03 1.29 3.82
N ALA A 102 -0.85 1.05 2.78
CA ALA A 102 -1.78 2.06 2.27
C ALA A 102 -2.76 2.52 3.34
N MET A 103 -3.34 1.59 4.11
CA MET A 103 -4.28 1.92 5.18
C MET A 103 -3.60 2.72 6.30
N GLU A 104 -2.40 2.32 6.72
CA GLU A 104 -1.65 3.02 7.74
C GLU A 104 -1.24 4.43 7.29
N VAL A 105 -0.65 4.54 6.09
CA VAL A 105 -0.15 5.82 5.55
C VAL A 105 -1.30 6.80 5.32
N THR A 106 -2.37 6.39 4.65
CA THR A 106 -3.51 7.28 4.40
C THR A 106 -4.17 7.75 5.69
N THR A 107 -4.29 6.89 6.70
CA THR A 107 -4.82 7.26 8.02
C THR A 107 -3.94 8.31 8.71
N LYS A 108 -2.61 8.13 8.69
CA LYS A 108 -1.65 9.11 9.23
C LYS A 108 -1.67 10.42 8.44
N CYS A 109 -1.85 10.37 7.13
CA CYS A 109 -1.99 11.56 6.29
C CYS A 109 -3.22 12.38 6.67
N VAL A 110 -4.38 11.75 6.88
CA VAL A 110 -5.57 12.43 7.42
C VAL A 110 -5.25 13.11 8.76
N GLN A 111 -4.58 12.40 9.66
CA GLN A 111 -4.21 12.95 10.97
C GLN A 111 -3.29 14.17 10.85
N LEU A 112 -2.29 14.14 9.95
CA LEU A 112 -1.35 15.25 9.75
C LEU A 112 -2.01 16.48 9.10
N HIS A 113 -3.11 16.30 8.37
CA HIS A 113 -3.93 17.41 7.86
C HIS A 113 -4.84 18.03 8.94
N GLY A 114 -5.04 17.35 10.07
CA GLY A 114 -5.96 17.79 11.11
C GLY A 114 -7.40 17.85 10.61
N GLY A 115 -8.15 18.86 11.01
CA GLY A 115 -9.56 19.02 10.59
C GLY A 115 -9.74 19.10 9.08
N TYR A 116 -8.80 19.67 8.36
CA TYR A 116 -8.82 19.70 6.88
C TYR A 116 -8.69 18.32 6.23
N GLY A 117 -8.04 17.37 6.87
CA GLY A 117 -7.96 16.00 6.38
C GLY A 117 -9.27 15.22 6.44
N TYR A 118 -10.24 15.71 7.19
CA TYR A 118 -11.55 15.07 7.37
C TYR A 118 -12.62 15.54 6.39
N ILE A 119 -12.42 16.68 5.72
CA ILE A 119 -13.39 17.28 4.81
C ILE A 119 -13.10 16.92 3.36
N LYS A 120 -14.15 16.89 2.51
CA LYS A 120 -14.08 16.41 1.11
C LYS A 120 -13.27 17.31 0.17
N GLU A 121 -12.99 18.54 0.57
CA GLU A 121 -12.18 19.49 -0.18
C GLU A 121 -10.69 19.10 -0.23
N TYR A 122 -10.27 18.17 0.62
CA TYR A 122 -8.93 17.58 0.65
C TYR A 122 -9.00 16.08 0.35
N ASP A 123 -8.22 15.61 -0.61
CA ASP A 123 -8.31 14.24 -1.15
C ASP A 123 -7.89 13.13 -0.18
N VAL A 124 -7.17 13.43 0.89
CA VAL A 124 -6.62 12.41 1.79
C VAL A 124 -7.70 11.58 2.49
N GLU A 125 -8.88 12.13 2.78
CA GLU A 125 -10.00 11.39 3.35
C GLU A 125 -10.53 10.33 2.38
N ARG A 126 -10.60 10.67 1.07
CA ARG A 126 -11.00 9.75 0.02
C ARG A 126 -9.96 8.66 -0.17
N MET A 127 -8.67 9.02 -0.19
CA MET A 127 -7.57 8.05 -0.29
C MET A 127 -7.61 7.04 0.86
N MET A 128 -7.95 7.46 2.08
CA MET A 128 -8.11 6.56 3.22
C MET A 128 -9.29 5.59 3.02
N ARG A 129 -10.43 6.07 2.53
CA ARG A 129 -11.59 5.20 2.23
C ARG A 129 -11.26 4.22 1.10
N ASP A 130 -10.58 4.68 0.05
CA ASP A 130 -10.17 3.85 -1.07
C ASP A 130 -9.12 2.82 -0.67
N ALA A 131 -8.22 3.15 0.26
CA ALA A 131 -7.22 2.22 0.77
C ALA A 131 -7.86 1.02 1.50
N LYS A 132 -8.97 1.23 2.21
CA LYS A 132 -9.60 0.16 3.00
C LYS A 132 -10.06 -1.02 2.14
N ILE A 133 -10.58 -0.79 0.95
CA ILE A 133 -11.05 -1.88 0.10
C ILE A 133 -9.91 -2.79 -0.36
N THR A 134 -8.66 -2.27 -0.44
CA THR A 134 -7.50 -3.06 -0.85
C THR A 134 -7.13 -4.17 0.14
N GLU A 135 -7.56 -4.06 1.40
CA GLU A 135 -7.42 -5.13 2.40
C GLU A 135 -8.47 -6.25 2.24
N ILE A 136 -9.53 -6.02 1.45
CA ILE A 136 -10.72 -6.88 1.39
C ILE A 136 -10.81 -7.64 0.09
N TYR A 137 -10.87 -6.96 -1.06
CA TYR A 137 -11.12 -7.62 -2.33
C TYR A 137 -9.86 -8.31 -2.91
N GLU A 138 -10.05 -9.19 -3.90
CA GLU A 138 -9.01 -10.09 -4.45
C GLU A 138 -8.37 -10.98 -3.37
N GLY A 139 -9.18 -11.34 -2.37
CA GLY A 139 -8.79 -12.07 -1.17
C GLY A 139 -8.36 -11.14 -0.04
N THR A 140 -9.00 -11.29 1.11
CA THR A 140 -8.68 -10.46 2.29
C THR A 140 -7.22 -10.62 2.74
N SER A 141 -6.76 -9.72 3.60
CA SER A 141 -5.41 -9.83 4.21
C SER A 141 -5.19 -11.17 4.91
N GLU A 142 -6.25 -11.76 5.50
CA GLU A 142 -6.21 -13.10 6.09
C GLU A 142 -6.01 -14.19 5.04
N VAL A 143 -6.67 -14.09 3.89
CA VAL A 143 -6.47 -15.02 2.76
C VAL A 143 -5.03 -14.97 2.23
N GLN A 144 -4.44 -13.77 2.15
CA GLN A 144 -3.03 -13.65 1.76
C GLN A 144 -2.11 -14.36 2.76
N ARG A 145 -2.36 -14.22 4.06
CA ARG A 145 -1.62 -14.94 5.12
C ARG A 145 -1.76 -16.45 4.99
N MET A 146 -2.95 -16.96 4.64
CA MET A 146 -3.15 -18.39 4.37
C MET A 146 -2.29 -18.87 3.19
N VAL A 147 -2.24 -18.14 2.10
CA VAL A 147 -1.41 -18.48 0.92
C VAL A 147 0.07 -18.52 1.29
N ILE A 148 0.55 -17.51 2.01
CA ILE A 148 1.95 -17.41 2.44
C ILE A 148 2.29 -18.56 3.37
N SER A 149 1.52 -18.75 4.43
CA SER A 149 1.80 -19.79 5.46
C SER A 149 1.75 -21.21 4.89
N ALA A 150 0.80 -21.50 4.01
CA ALA A 150 0.73 -22.80 3.34
C ALA A 150 1.97 -23.12 2.49
N ASN A 151 2.69 -22.11 2.00
CA ASN A 151 3.95 -22.30 1.27
C ASN A 151 5.16 -22.40 2.21
N LEU A 152 5.13 -21.74 3.36
CA LEU A 152 6.20 -21.81 4.37
C LEU A 152 6.25 -23.16 5.10
N LEU A 153 5.09 -23.83 5.21
CA LEU A 153 4.92 -25.05 5.98
C LEU A 153 4.92 -26.33 5.13
N LYS A 154 5.26 -26.22 3.84
CA LYS A 154 5.52 -27.37 2.95
C LYS A 154 6.90 -27.94 3.23
#